data_390b031452a1994c66a679a46252de31
#
_entry.id   390b031452a1994c66a679a46252de31
#
_cell.length_a   1.000
_cell.length_b   1.000
_cell.length_c   1.000
_cell.angle_alpha   90.00
_cell.angle_beta   90.00
_cell.angle_gamma   90.00
#
_symmetry.space_group_name_H-M   'P 1'
#
loop_
_entity.id
_entity.type
_entity.pdbx_description
1 polymer ?
#
loop_
_entity_poly.entity_id
_entity_poly.type
_entity_poly.pdbx_seq_one_letter_code
_entity_poly.pdbx_strand_id
1 'polypeptide(L)'
;MTQSNLNIIRWNEEFAFFLRPGSQPEKLDGEPVNLPENTCFALPADSVRTLPLSVSPDEVKHLRRALPFMLEETLLEDVAELHFANAPLDNDRHAVAVVKRQMMNQWVASLPESLKELPWVSEALCLPWSPGYCTLVFEEAHVLVRWGEASGTRIEQSLLAALLESLPMVNVSIVAYCSDEAIARASLPDALQQGLQIRQGGLSEALLLANAVAPTPDLRQGDYAPRLPYARWLGIWQRVLIALGVAIVLKTGVSVIDYVSLKKADIRLREGIQQSYRRVNPKGAVVDVEKQLDRQLAQLGATGTQSAFTPVLVELLSAMTQVRDIELTSVNYTGGKDVRVNFSAPDFQAVEQVRVALEARNFTAELENSNARKEGVVARLRVESRR
;
A
#
# COMPACT_ATOMS: atom_id res chain seq x y z
N MET A 1 -31.57 -3.95 -1.58
CA MET A 1 -30.47 -3.31 -0.82
C MET A 1 -31.14 -2.67 0.40
N THR A 2 -31.05 -3.29 1.54
CA THR A 2 -31.50 -2.72 2.83
C THR A 2 -30.55 -1.54 3.11
N GLN A 3 -31.07 -0.32 3.04
CA GLN A 3 -30.37 0.86 3.58
C GLN A 3 -30.16 0.55 5.07
N SER A 4 -28.93 0.24 5.45
CA SER A 4 -28.60 0.09 6.87
C SER A 4 -28.52 1.51 7.45
N ASN A 5 -29.54 1.88 8.21
CA ASN A 5 -29.64 3.18 8.85
C ASN A 5 -28.57 3.32 9.93
N LEU A 6 -28.19 4.57 10.26
CA LEU A 6 -27.26 4.89 11.33
C LEU A 6 -27.81 4.46 12.69
N ASN A 7 -27.04 3.65 13.41
CA ASN A 7 -27.32 3.33 14.80
C ASN A 7 -26.41 4.19 15.70
N ILE A 8 -26.94 4.62 16.83
CA ILE A 8 -26.15 5.43 17.77
C ILE A 8 -26.16 4.79 19.17
N ILE A 9 -25.06 4.96 19.88
CA ILE A 9 -24.98 4.67 21.31
C ILE A 9 -24.81 5.97 22.04
N ARG A 10 -25.65 6.24 23.04
CA ARG A 10 -25.55 7.39 23.95
C ARG A 10 -25.14 6.91 25.32
N TRP A 11 -24.40 7.74 26.03
CA TRP A 11 -23.95 7.50 27.41
C TRP A 11 -24.50 8.58 28.35
N ASN A 12 -25.11 8.18 29.45
CA ASN A 12 -25.67 9.08 30.46
C ASN A 12 -24.96 8.98 31.81
N GLU A 13 -23.65 8.83 31.82
CA GLU A 13 -22.77 8.67 33.01
C GLU A 13 -22.85 7.31 33.70
N GLU A 14 -23.96 6.60 33.66
CA GLU A 14 -24.14 5.28 34.28
C GLU A 14 -24.35 4.16 33.28
N PHE A 15 -25.12 4.42 32.23
CA PHE A 15 -25.58 3.41 31.29
C PHE A 15 -25.37 3.85 29.84
N ALA A 16 -25.10 2.86 28.97
CA ALA A 16 -25.18 3.04 27.54
C ALA A 16 -26.57 2.72 27.03
N PHE A 17 -27.11 3.54 26.16
CA PHE A 17 -28.34 3.30 25.46
C PHE A 17 -28.09 3.12 23.98
N PHE A 18 -28.55 2.02 23.43
CA PHE A 18 -28.50 1.75 22.01
C PHE A 18 -29.81 2.21 21.35
N LEU A 19 -29.71 3.11 20.40
CA LEU A 19 -30.82 3.65 19.64
C LEU A 19 -30.74 3.16 18.21
N ARG A 20 -31.71 2.37 17.82
CA ARG A 20 -31.94 1.98 16.43
C ARG A 20 -32.99 2.90 15.82
N PRO A 21 -32.89 3.22 14.53
CA PRO A 21 -33.91 4.01 13.84
C PRO A 21 -35.30 3.40 13.98
N GLY A 22 -36.26 4.22 14.43
CA GLY A 22 -37.66 3.80 14.62
C GLY A 22 -37.91 2.80 15.74
N SER A 23 -36.95 2.60 16.65
CA SER A 23 -37.11 1.68 17.78
C SER A 23 -36.95 2.41 19.12
N GLN A 24 -37.51 1.85 20.18
CA GLN A 24 -37.27 2.41 21.51
C GLN A 24 -35.82 2.22 21.94
N PRO A 25 -35.26 3.15 22.73
CA PRO A 25 -33.91 3.04 23.27
C PRO A 25 -33.76 1.76 24.09
N GLU A 26 -32.74 0.97 23.78
CA GLU A 26 -32.40 -0.28 24.47
C GLU A 26 -31.23 -0.02 25.42
N LYS A 27 -31.42 -0.27 26.72
CA LYS A 27 -30.34 -0.16 27.70
C LYS A 27 -29.35 -1.30 27.48
N LEU A 28 -28.07 -0.96 27.34
CA LEU A 28 -27.01 -1.94 27.21
C LEU A 28 -26.51 -2.33 28.62
N ASP A 29 -26.71 -3.59 28.99
CA ASP A 29 -26.18 -4.16 30.21
C ASP A 29 -24.83 -4.83 29.91
N GLY A 30 -23.73 -4.20 30.32
CA GLY A 30 -22.37 -4.69 30.10
C GLY A 30 -21.72 -4.26 28.80
N GLU A 31 -20.65 -4.97 28.38
CA GLU A 31 -19.97 -4.69 27.12
C GLU A 31 -20.80 -5.15 25.91
N PRO A 32 -21.18 -4.25 24.99
CA PRO A 32 -21.91 -4.64 23.82
C PRO A 32 -21.04 -5.49 22.89
N VAL A 33 -21.54 -6.68 22.57
CA VAL A 33 -20.91 -7.62 21.65
C VAL A 33 -21.65 -7.61 20.32
N ASN A 34 -20.93 -7.56 19.22
CA ASN A 34 -21.49 -7.60 17.86
C ASN A 34 -22.42 -6.42 17.50
N LEU A 35 -21.92 -5.21 17.65
CA LEU A 35 -22.60 -4.01 17.15
C LEU A 35 -22.64 -4.01 15.61
N PRO A 36 -23.73 -3.51 14.99
CA PRO A 36 -23.78 -3.31 13.54
C PRO A 36 -22.66 -2.38 13.05
N GLU A 37 -22.17 -2.60 11.83
CA GLU A 37 -21.09 -1.80 11.24
C GLU A 37 -21.37 -0.29 11.19
N ASN A 38 -22.67 0.09 11.04
CA ASN A 38 -23.11 1.49 11.01
C ASN A 38 -23.49 2.00 12.40
N THR A 39 -22.67 1.73 13.40
CA THR A 39 -22.89 2.22 14.76
C THR A 39 -21.83 3.25 15.10
N CYS A 40 -22.24 4.39 15.68
CA CYS A 40 -21.35 5.38 16.24
C CYS A 40 -21.69 5.69 17.70
N PHE A 41 -20.69 6.19 18.42
CA PHE A 41 -20.88 6.68 19.78
C PHE A 41 -21.19 8.17 19.72
N ALA A 42 -22.42 8.53 20.10
CA ALA A 42 -22.93 9.90 20.06
C ALA A 42 -22.62 10.61 21.37
N LEU A 43 -21.73 11.59 21.30
CA LEU A 43 -21.32 12.42 22.42
C LEU A 43 -22.33 13.58 22.62
N PRO A 44 -22.58 14.01 23.86
CA PRO A 44 -23.47 15.13 24.16
C PRO A 44 -23.07 16.37 23.38
N ALA A 45 -24.00 16.93 22.60
CA ALA A 45 -23.70 18.02 21.68
C ALA A 45 -23.56 19.40 22.39
N ASP A 46 -23.89 19.49 23.65
CA ASP A 46 -23.59 20.65 24.52
C ASP A 46 -22.11 20.69 24.94
N SER A 47 -21.46 19.53 24.97
CA SER A 47 -20.04 19.38 25.31
C SER A 47 -19.12 19.43 24.07
N VAL A 48 -19.67 19.30 22.87
CA VAL A 48 -18.92 19.25 21.61
C VAL A 48 -19.36 20.37 20.68
N ARG A 49 -18.55 21.39 20.53
CA ARG A 49 -18.79 22.46 19.56
C ARG A 49 -18.43 22.01 18.15
N THR A 50 -19.36 22.13 17.22
CA THR A 50 -19.16 21.75 15.81
C THR A 50 -19.39 22.96 14.89
N LEU A 51 -18.50 23.14 13.91
CA LEU A 51 -18.56 24.24 12.95
C LEU A 51 -17.91 23.87 11.62
N PRO A 52 -18.37 24.44 10.50
CA PRO A 52 -17.65 24.39 9.24
C PRO A 52 -16.54 25.46 9.23
N LEU A 53 -15.38 25.11 8.69
CA LEU A 53 -14.24 26.00 8.53
C LEU A 53 -13.78 25.98 7.06
N SER A 54 -13.64 27.17 6.47
CA SER A 54 -13.05 27.30 5.13
C SER A 54 -11.53 27.27 5.25
N VAL A 55 -10.90 26.41 4.47
CA VAL A 55 -9.46 26.17 4.53
C VAL A 55 -8.89 26.14 3.11
N SER A 56 -7.83 26.89 2.86
CA SER A 56 -7.20 26.84 1.55
C SER A 56 -6.51 25.50 1.31
N PRO A 57 -6.39 25.02 0.05
CA PRO A 57 -5.78 23.72 -0.27
C PRO A 57 -4.34 23.59 0.23
N ASP A 58 -3.61 24.71 0.31
CA ASP A 58 -2.21 24.71 0.80
C ASP A 58 -2.13 24.53 2.32
N GLU A 59 -3.15 25.01 3.06
CA GLU A 59 -3.22 24.92 4.52
C GLU A 59 -3.69 23.56 5.02
N VAL A 60 -4.42 22.80 4.20
CA VAL A 60 -4.95 21.47 4.58
C VAL A 60 -3.86 20.54 5.12
N LYS A 61 -2.65 20.56 4.55
CA LYS A 61 -1.52 19.74 4.98
C LYS A 61 -1.09 20.01 6.42
N HIS A 62 -1.33 21.22 6.90
CA HIS A 62 -0.93 21.67 8.23
C HIS A 62 -2.13 21.97 9.14
N LEU A 63 -3.36 21.75 8.65
CA LEU A 63 -4.60 22.12 9.29
C LEU A 63 -4.66 21.70 10.77
N ARG A 64 -4.31 20.45 11.07
CA ARG A 64 -4.34 19.93 12.45
C ARG A 64 -3.50 20.75 13.43
N ARG A 65 -2.39 21.34 12.98
CA ARG A 65 -1.54 22.19 13.81
C ARG A 65 -2.00 23.62 13.81
N ALA A 66 -2.66 24.07 12.75
CA ALA A 66 -3.13 25.43 12.59
C ALA A 66 -4.49 25.66 13.28
N LEU A 67 -5.35 24.64 13.41
CA LEU A 67 -6.69 24.73 13.99
C LEU A 67 -6.75 25.47 15.34
N PRO A 68 -5.90 25.20 16.34
CA PRO A 68 -5.92 25.94 17.60
C PRO A 68 -5.76 27.45 17.39
N PHE A 69 -4.81 27.86 16.56
CA PHE A 69 -4.54 29.26 16.28
C PHE A 69 -5.65 29.93 15.43
N MET A 70 -6.21 29.20 14.46
CA MET A 70 -7.29 29.70 13.61
C MET A 70 -8.59 29.96 14.39
N LEU A 71 -8.81 29.21 15.48
CA LEU A 71 -10.03 29.29 16.28
C LEU A 71 -9.85 30.04 17.62
N GLU A 72 -8.63 30.42 17.99
CA GLU A 72 -8.31 31.05 19.27
C GLU A 72 -9.19 32.27 19.56
N GLU A 73 -9.43 33.15 18.58
CA GLU A 73 -10.26 34.32 18.73
C GLU A 73 -11.76 34.02 18.86
N THR A 74 -12.21 32.85 18.45
CA THR A 74 -13.62 32.43 18.46
C THR A 74 -13.99 31.54 19.64
N LEU A 75 -12.99 31.10 20.40
CA LEU A 75 -13.16 30.23 21.57
C LEU A 75 -12.98 31.02 22.85
N LEU A 76 -13.76 30.66 23.87
CA LEU A 76 -13.72 31.33 25.20
C LEU A 76 -12.69 30.64 26.12
N GLU A 77 -12.39 29.40 25.83
CA GLU A 77 -11.46 28.58 26.61
C GLU A 77 -10.04 28.61 26.00
N ASP A 78 -9.05 28.32 26.85
CA ASP A 78 -7.67 28.19 26.40
C ASP A 78 -7.54 27.00 25.40
N VAL A 79 -7.01 27.28 24.22
CA VAL A 79 -6.80 26.29 23.15
C VAL A 79 -5.93 25.10 23.59
N ALA A 80 -5.07 25.28 24.61
CA ALA A 80 -4.26 24.22 25.17
C ALA A 80 -5.10 23.17 25.94
N GLU A 81 -6.26 23.58 26.48
CA GLU A 81 -7.18 22.69 27.18
C GLU A 81 -8.17 21.99 26.25
N LEU A 82 -8.15 22.34 24.96
CA LEU A 82 -9.08 21.84 23.98
C LEU A 82 -8.47 20.73 23.09
N HIS A 83 -9.33 19.83 22.68
CA HIS A 83 -9.06 18.85 21.65
C HIS A 83 -9.81 19.24 20.38
N PHE A 84 -9.11 19.15 19.26
CA PHE A 84 -9.61 19.48 17.93
C PHE A 84 -9.62 18.24 17.05
N ALA A 85 -10.77 18.00 16.40
CA ALA A 85 -10.92 17.00 15.36
C ALA A 85 -11.42 17.66 14.08
N ASN A 86 -11.01 17.17 12.92
CA ASN A 86 -11.45 17.69 11.64
C ASN A 86 -11.69 16.59 10.62
N ALA A 87 -12.55 16.88 9.65
CA ALA A 87 -12.75 16.03 8.48
C ALA A 87 -13.11 16.89 7.26
N PRO A 88 -12.72 16.52 6.05
CA PRO A 88 -13.13 17.26 4.86
C PRO A 88 -14.64 17.11 4.63
N LEU A 89 -15.30 18.20 4.26
CA LEU A 89 -16.69 18.24 3.77
C LEU A 89 -16.70 18.28 2.24
N ASP A 90 -15.96 19.23 1.69
CA ASP A 90 -15.72 19.41 0.26
C ASP A 90 -14.31 19.97 0.04
N ASN A 91 -14.00 20.44 -1.19
CA ASN A 91 -12.64 20.86 -1.55
C ASN A 91 -12.06 21.99 -0.68
N ASP A 92 -12.90 22.91 -0.18
CA ASP A 92 -12.47 24.13 0.50
C ASP A 92 -13.02 24.23 1.95
N ARG A 93 -13.84 23.25 2.38
CA ARG A 93 -14.45 23.28 3.72
C ARG A 93 -14.14 22.02 4.50
N HIS A 94 -13.90 22.21 5.79
CA HIS A 94 -13.72 21.15 6.77
C HIS A 94 -14.76 21.24 7.87
N ALA A 95 -15.30 20.11 8.29
CA ALA A 95 -15.99 20.01 9.55
C ALA A 95 -14.97 20.01 10.68
N VAL A 96 -15.16 20.84 11.67
CA VAL A 96 -14.32 20.91 12.86
C VAL A 96 -15.18 20.64 14.09
N ALA A 97 -14.68 19.79 14.97
CA ALA A 97 -15.24 19.57 16.30
C ALA A 97 -14.21 19.94 17.37
N VAL A 98 -14.68 20.66 18.37
CA VAL A 98 -13.88 21.16 19.50
C VAL A 98 -14.51 20.68 20.79
N VAL A 99 -13.71 20.12 21.68
CA VAL A 99 -14.15 19.57 22.96
C VAL A 99 -13.05 19.73 24.01
N LYS A 100 -13.42 19.88 25.28
CA LYS A 100 -12.45 19.95 26.38
C LYS A 100 -11.68 18.64 26.54
N ARG A 101 -10.35 18.71 26.64
CA ARG A 101 -9.50 17.52 26.88
C ARG A 101 -9.90 16.78 28.13
N GLN A 102 -10.35 17.50 29.15
CA GLN A 102 -10.86 16.91 30.38
C GLN A 102 -12.03 15.97 30.11
N MET A 103 -13.01 16.39 29.28
CA MET A 103 -14.15 15.55 28.90
C MET A 103 -13.72 14.33 28.12
N MET A 104 -12.81 14.50 27.13
CA MET A 104 -12.24 13.37 26.39
C MET A 104 -11.57 12.34 27.32
N ASN A 105 -10.78 12.81 28.28
CA ASN A 105 -10.13 11.96 29.27
C ASN A 105 -11.13 11.22 30.17
N GLN A 106 -12.20 11.88 30.58
CA GLN A 106 -13.27 11.27 31.37
C GLN A 106 -13.97 10.17 30.57
N TRP A 107 -14.35 10.42 29.32
CA TRP A 107 -14.97 9.41 28.45
C TRP A 107 -14.04 8.24 28.18
N VAL A 108 -12.76 8.49 27.88
CA VAL A 108 -11.78 7.40 27.70
C VAL A 108 -11.61 6.56 28.97
N ALA A 109 -11.68 7.17 30.16
CA ALA A 109 -11.55 6.45 31.42
C ALA A 109 -12.80 5.64 31.80
N SER A 110 -14.01 6.17 31.54
CA SER A 110 -15.27 5.58 31.98
C SER A 110 -15.90 4.59 31.00
N LEU A 111 -15.61 4.73 29.67
CA LEU A 111 -16.24 3.91 28.66
C LEU A 111 -15.64 2.51 28.54
N PRO A 112 -16.48 1.48 28.29
CA PRO A 112 -16.05 0.16 27.90
C PRO A 112 -15.16 0.16 26.64
N GLU A 113 -14.24 -0.80 26.51
CA GLU A 113 -13.33 -0.88 25.36
C GLU A 113 -14.06 -1.02 24.01
N SER A 114 -15.17 -1.75 23.98
CA SER A 114 -16.00 -1.91 22.79
C SER A 114 -16.55 -0.58 22.26
N LEU A 115 -16.89 0.36 23.12
CA LEU A 115 -17.35 1.71 22.72
C LEU A 115 -16.20 2.62 22.31
N LYS A 116 -15.00 2.36 22.78
CA LYS A 116 -13.78 3.07 22.34
C LYS A 116 -13.36 2.69 20.91
N GLU A 117 -13.84 1.57 20.38
CA GLU A 117 -13.60 1.17 18.99
C GLU A 117 -14.52 1.87 17.97
N LEU A 118 -15.67 2.41 18.41
CA LEU A 118 -16.65 3.09 17.56
C LEU A 118 -16.20 4.50 17.16
N PRO A 119 -16.67 5.07 16.03
CA PRO A 119 -16.54 6.49 15.73
C PRO A 119 -17.20 7.35 16.82
N TRP A 120 -16.52 8.36 17.32
CA TRP A 120 -17.04 9.29 18.33
C TRP A 120 -17.46 10.59 17.67
N VAL A 121 -18.74 10.89 17.68
CA VAL A 121 -19.32 12.01 16.94
C VAL A 121 -20.26 12.83 17.84
N SER A 122 -20.47 14.11 17.51
CA SER A 122 -21.50 14.89 18.18
C SER A 122 -22.88 14.34 17.85
N GLU A 123 -23.74 14.13 18.87
CA GLU A 123 -25.10 13.61 18.70
C GLU A 123 -25.95 14.50 17.78
N ALA A 124 -25.75 15.81 17.80
CA ALA A 124 -26.49 16.73 16.93
C ALA A 124 -26.18 16.47 15.44
N LEU A 125 -24.99 16.04 15.09
CA LEU A 125 -24.65 15.69 13.71
C LEU A 125 -25.23 14.33 13.26
N CYS A 126 -25.75 13.52 14.17
CA CYS A 126 -26.47 12.31 13.84
C CYS A 126 -27.88 12.56 13.30
N LEU A 127 -28.46 13.77 13.53
CA LEU A 127 -29.76 14.14 13.02
C LEU A 127 -29.75 14.23 11.48
N PRO A 128 -30.88 13.98 10.81
CA PRO A 128 -31.00 14.18 9.37
C PRO A 128 -30.79 15.68 9.04
N TRP A 129 -30.06 15.93 7.94
CA TRP A 129 -29.86 17.29 7.46
C TRP A 129 -29.80 17.32 5.93
N SER A 130 -30.31 18.40 5.37
CA SER A 130 -30.14 18.76 3.96
C SER A 130 -30.10 20.28 3.81
N PRO A 131 -29.50 20.84 2.74
CA PRO A 131 -29.44 22.27 2.52
C PRO A 131 -30.81 22.91 2.60
N GLY A 132 -30.92 24.01 3.37
CA GLY A 132 -32.18 24.72 3.57
C GLY A 132 -33.09 24.16 4.67
N TYR A 133 -32.61 23.14 5.43
CA TYR A 133 -33.36 22.59 6.54
C TYR A 133 -32.62 22.71 7.86
N CYS A 134 -33.41 22.97 8.93
CA CYS A 134 -32.98 22.86 10.31
C CYS A 134 -33.78 21.75 10.99
N THR A 135 -33.11 20.81 11.61
CA THR A 135 -33.75 19.69 12.30
C THR A 135 -33.69 19.91 13.81
N LEU A 136 -34.83 19.81 14.46
CA LEU A 136 -35.01 19.89 15.90
C LEU A 136 -35.51 18.53 16.42
N VAL A 137 -34.96 18.10 17.54
CA VAL A 137 -35.50 16.92 18.28
C VAL A 137 -35.71 17.36 19.72
N PHE A 138 -36.94 17.38 20.14
CA PHE A 138 -37.34 17.73 21.50
C PHE A 138 -37.19 16.54 22.43
N GLU A 139 -36.41 16.71 23.47
CA GLU A 139 -36.29 15.79 24.62
C GLU A 139 -36.89 16.46 25.85
N GLU A 140 -36.95 15.80 27.00
CA GLU A 140 -37.67 16.31 28.20
C GLU A 140 -37.27 17.75 28.60
N ALA A 141 -35.95 18.04 28.69
CA ALA A 141 -35.48 19.38 29.11
C ALA A 141 -34.64 20.08 28.02
N HIS A 142 -34.21 19.36 27.01
CA HIS A 142 -33.29 19.83 26.01
C HIS A 142 -33.85 19.66 24.59
N VAL A 143 -33.26 20.40 23.67
CA VAL A 143 -33.53 20.25 22.24
C VAL A 143 -32.21 20.04 21.50
N LEU A 144 -32.13 18.98 20.73
CA LEU A 144 -31.06 18.78 19.76
C LEU A 144 -31.39 19.59 18.52
N VAL A 145 -30.43 20.37 18.07
CA VAL A 145 -30.60 21.29 16.94
C VAL A 145 -29.48 21.02 15.93
N ARG A 146 -29.87 20.77 14.67
CA ARG A 146 -28.92 20.69 13.55
C ARG A 146 -29.36 21.67 12.46
N TRP A 147 -28.54 22.69 12.18
CA TRP A 147 -28.83 23.73 11.17
C TRP A 147 -27.84 23.73 10.00
N GLY A 148 -26.83 22.87 10.04
CA GLY A 148 -25.81 22.81 8.99
C GLY A 148 -25.21 21.44 8.82
N GLU A 149 -24.42 21.27 7.78
CA GLU A 149 -23.71 20.04 7.50
C GLU A 149 -22.80 19.64 8.66
N ALA A 150 -22.03 20.60 9.20
CA ALA A 150 -21.18 20.45 10.36
C ALA A 150 -21.58 21.38 11.51
N SER A 151 -22.86 21.72 11.63
CA SER A 151 -23.34 22.69 12.63
C SER A 151 -24.54 22.12 13.37
N GLY A 152 -24.38 21.93 14.66
CA GLY A 152 -25.42 21.45 15.54
C GLY A 152 -25.02 21.59 17.00
N THR A 153 -26.02 21.59 17.88
CA THR A 153 -25.81 21.65 19.32
C THR A 153 -26.96 20.99 20.07
N ARG A 154 -26.81 20.87 21.38
CA ARG A 154 -27.87 20.55 22.34
C ARG A 154 -28.05 21.75 23.25
N ILE A 155 -29.26 22.16 23.47
CA ILE A 155 -29.55 23.34 24.27
C ILE A 155 -30.79 23.12 25.14
N GLU A 156 -30.90 23.82 26.26
CA GLU A 156 -32.13 23.82 27.04
C GLU A 156 -33.28 24.38 26.22
N GLN A 157 -34.47 23.80 26.37
CA GLN A 157 -35.65 24.21 25.63
C GLN A 157 -35.98 25.69 25.79
N SER A 158 -35.76 26.27 26.99
CA SER A 158 -35.95 27.68 27.32
C SER A 158 -35.11 28.66 26.49
N LEU A 159 -33.93 28.18 25.98
CA LEU A 159 -32.99 28.99 25.22
C LEU A 159 -33.10 28.77 23.72
N LEU A 160 -33.98 27.87 23.25
CA LEU A 160 -34.12 27.53 21.84
C LEU A 160 -34.45 28.75 20.97
N ALA A 161 -35.42 29.58 21.41
CA ALA A 161 -35.82 30.75 20.66
C ALA A 161 -34.65 31.74 20.45
N ALA A 162 -33.88 32.02 21.51
CA ALA A 162 -32.69 32.87 21.44
C ALA A 162 -31.61 32.30 20.51
N LEU A 163 -31.40 31.00 20.54
CA LEU A 163 -30.46 30.34 19.61
C LEU A 163 -30.92 30.54 18.16
N LEU A 164 -32.18 30.23 17.84
CA LEU A 164 -32.70 30.29 16.47
C LEU A 164 -32.70 31.74 15.92
N GLU A 165 -32.93 32.73 16.77
CA GLU A 165 -32.83 34.15 16.39
C GLU A 165 -31.38 34.58 16.09
N SER A 166 -30.39 33.94 16.73
CA SER A 166 -28.97 34.22 16.50
C SER A 166 -28.41 33.57 15.22
N LEU A 167 -29.11 32.58 14.69
CA LEU A 167 -28.66 31.84 13.51
C LEU A 167 -29.16 32.49 12.20
N PRO A 168 -28.41 32.36 11.09
CA PRO A 168 -28.84 32.87 9.78
C PRO A 168 -29.94 31.99 9.17
N MET A 169 -31.17 32.08 9.72
CA MET A 169 -32.32 31.27 9.32
C MET A 169 -33.09 31.81 8.10
N VAL A 170 -32.41 32.43 7.14
CA VAL A 170 -33.05 32.97 5.94
C VAL A 170 -33.44 31.82 4.99
N ASN A 171 -34.73 31.67 4.69
CA ASN A 171 -35.28 30.63 3.83
C ASN A 171 -34.99 29.19 4.31
N VAL A 172 -34.92 28.97 5.62
CA VAL A 172 -34.72 27.65 6.21
C VAL A 172 -36.05 27.06 6.66
N SER A 173 -36.37 25.85 6.25
CA SER A 173 -37.50 25.08 6.73
C SER A 173 -37.13 24.32 8.01
N ILE A 174 -37.99 24.41 9.03
CA ILE A 174 -37.74 23.71 10.30
C ILE A 174 -38.51 22.38 10.33
N VAL A 175 -37.82 21.30 10.62
CA VAL A 175 -38.43 19.98 10.89
C VAL A 175 -38.24 19.65 12.36
N ALA A 176 -39.31 19.60 13.11
CA ALA A 176 -39.31 19.32 14.55
C ALA A 176 -39.87 17.94 14.84
N TYR A 177 -39.11 17.14 15.53
CA TYR A 177 -39.54 15.84 16.08
C TYR A 177 -39.91 16.07 17.55
N CYS A 178 -41.13 15.81 17.92
CA CYS A 178 -41.63 15.95 19.30
C CYS A 178 -42.80 15.02 19.59
N SER A 179 -43.02 14.76 20.87
CA SER A 179 -44.18 14.01 21.34
C SER A 179 -45.41 14.91 21.52
N ASP A 180 -45.19 16.21 21.78
CA ASP A 180 -46.22 17.21 21.97
C ASP A 180 -46.01 18.39 21.05
N GLU A 181 -46.95 18.58 20.12
CA GLU A 181 -46.89 19.67 19.14
C GLU A 181 -47.02 21.04 19.80
N ALA A 182 -47.80 21.16 20.88
CA ALA A 182 -48.00 22.43 21.57
C ALA A 182 -46.69 22.97 22.17
N ILE A 183 -45.88 22.09 22.73
CA ILE A 183 -44.55 22.40 23.27
C ILE A 183 -43.63 22.91 22.16
N ALA A 184 -43.59 22.20 21.04
CA ALA A 184 -42.73 22.59 19.91
C ALA A 184 -43.13 23.99 19.36
N ARG A 185 -44.43 24.25 19.19
CA ARG A 185 -44.92 25.57 18.73
C ARG A 185 -44.63 26.68 19.72
N ALA A 186 -44.85 26.46 21.02
CA ALA A 186 -44.61 27.45 22.07
C ALA A 186 -43.11 27.81 22.22
N SER A 187 -42.20 26.91 21.87
CA SER A 187 -40.75 27.07 22.00
C SER A 187 -40.10 27.80 20.80
N LEU A 188 -40.85 28.00 19.70
CA LEU A 188 -40.32 28.63 18.50
C LEU A 188 -40.79 30.08 18.35
N PRO A 189 -39.95 30.99 17.83
CA PRO A 189 -40.36 32.34 17.43
C PRO A 189 -41.48 32.30 16.39
N ASP A 190 -42.44 33.22 16.47
CA ASP A 190 -43.57 33.32 15.55
C ASP A 190 -43.15 33.43 14.08
N ALA A 191 -42.05 34.13 13.82
CA ALA A 191 -41.49 34.27 12.47
C ALA A 191 -41.07 32.93 11.81
N LEU A 192 -40.74 31.93 12.62
CA LEU A 192 -40.26 30.62 12.13
C LEU A 192 -41.37 29.54 12.09
N GLN A 193 -42.56 29.86 12.61
CA GLN A 193 -43.69 28.92 12.63
C GLN A 193 -44.27 28.65 11.24
N GLN A 194 -44.16 29.58 10.30
CA GLN A 194 -44.70 29.41 8.93
C GLN A 194 -44.02 28.30 8.11
N GLY A 195 -42.75 27.99 8.40
CA GLY A 195 -42.00 26.93 7.75
C GLY A 195 -41.85 25.66 8.58
N LEU A 196 -42.58 25.57 9.71
CA LEU A 196 -42.45 24.47 10.66
C LEU A 196 -43.19 23.20 10.20
N GLN A 197 -42.47 22.11 10.08
CA GLN A 197 -42.98 20.76 9.86
C GLN A 197 -42.83 19.98 11.14
N ILE A 198 -43.93 19.61 11.76
CA ILE A 198 -43.92 18.79 12.98
C ILE A 198 -44.09 17.33 12.62
N ARG A 199 -43.23 16.51 13.19
CA ARG A 199 -43.23 15.03 13.08
C ARG A 199 -43.35 14.43 14.47
N GLN A 200 -44.26 13.48 14.63
CA GLN A 200 -44.41 12.73 15.88
C GLN A 200 -43.18 11.85 16.10
N GLY A 201 -42.66 11.82 17.33
CA GLY A 201 -41.54 10.97 17.73
C GLY A 201 -40.38 11.76 18.31
N GLY A 202 -39.29 11.10 18.50
CA GLY A 202 -38.05 11.64 19.08
C GLY A 202 -36.84 11.36 18.21
N LEU A 203 -35.70 11.12 18.88
CA LEU A 203 -34.42 10.91 18.21
C LEU A 203 -34.44 9.64 17.35
N SER A 204 -35.06 8.55 17.79
CA SER A 204 -35.14 7.30 17.03
C SER A 204 -35.89 7.45 15.71
N GLU A 205 -36.98 8.25 15.69
CA GLU A 205 -37.73 8.57 14.48
C GLU A 205 -36.94 9.48 13.54
N ALA A 206 -36.21 10.44 14.10
CA ALA A 206 -35.31 11.31 13.32
C ALA A 206 -34.22 10.50 12.60
N LEU A 207 -33.66 9.48 13.25
CA LEU A 207 -32.63 8.61 12.68
C LEU A 207 -33.10 7.78 11.48
N LEU A 208 -34.42 7.59 11.29
CA LEU A 208 -34.96 6.92 10.07
C LEU A 208 -34.60 7.67 8.79
N LEU A 209 -34.42 8.99 8.88
CA LEU A 209 -34.08 9.86 7.75
C LEU A 209 -32.62 10.31 7.78
N ALA A 210 -31.86 9.88 8.78
CA ALA A 210 -30.42 10.18 8.86
C ALA A 210 -29.63 9.41 7.81
N ASN A 211 -28.46 9.94 7.47
CA ASN A 211 -27.54 9.24 6.58
C ASN A 211 -27.05 7.94 7.23
N ALA A 212 -26.90 6.91 6.43
CA ALA A 212 -26.42 5.59 6.88
C ALA A 212 -24.95 5.58 7.34
N VAL A 213 -24.18 6.60 6.97
CA VAL A 213 -22.76 6.73 7.33
C VAL A 213 -22.65 7.60 8.58
N ALA A 214 -21.77 7.20 9.50
CA ALA A 214 -21.46 8.01 10.68
C ALA A 214 -21.05 9.42 10.27
N PRO A 215 -21.60 10.46 10.94
CA PRO A 215 -21.25 11.84 10.63
C PRO A 215 -19.78 12.13 10.95
N THR A 216 -19.26 13.18 10.35
CA THR A 216 -17.89 13.63 10.55
C THR A 216 -17.88 14.99 11.25
N PRO A 217 -16.83 15.33 12.01
CA PRO A 217 -15.60 14.56 12.23
C PRO A 217 -15.70 13.55 13.37
N ASP A 218 -14.92 12.47 13.27
CA ASP A 218 -14.65 11.58 14.41
C ASP A 218 -13.70 12.29 15.39
N LEU A 219 -14.08 12.39 16.66
CA LEU A 219 -13.25 13.01 17.69
C LEU A 219 -12.04 12.17 18.10
N ARG A 220 -12.00 10.89 17.74
CA ARG A 220 -10.85 10.02 18.03
C ARG A 220 -9.69 10.29 17.08
N GLN A 221 -9.14 11.48 17.19
CA GLN A 221 -7.96 11.91 16.43
C GLN A 221 -6.82 12.25 17.39
N GLY A 222 -5.61 12.27 16.89
CA GLY A 222 -4.46 12.66 17.66
C GLY A 222 -4.15 11.75 18.84
N ASP A 223 -4.15 12.33 20.02
CA ASP A 223 -3.85 11.62 21.27
C ASP A 223 -4.92 10.57 21.63
N TYR A 224 -6.14 10.77 21.09
CA TYR A 224 -7.29 9.88 21.27
C TYR A 224 -7.54 8.94 20.09
N ALA A 225 -6.66 8.92 19.11
CA ALA A 225 -6.78 8.00 17.98
C ALA A 225 -6.77 6.54 18.45
N PRO A 226 -7.62 5.67 17.90
CA PRO A 226 -7.64 4.27 18.26
C PRO A 226 -6.27 3.67 18.01
N ARG A 227 -5.73 3.03 19.04
CA ARG A 227 -4.46 2.32 18.89
C ARG A 227 -4.71 1.12 17.98
N LEU A 228 -3.90 0.99 16.95
CA LEU A 228 -3.96 -0.18 16.08
C LEU A 228 -3.84 -1.45 16.94
N PRO A 229 -4.74 -2.41 16.80
CA PRO A 229 -4.75 -3.63 17.61
C PRO A 229 -3.63 -4.57 17.16
N TYR A 230 -2.37 -4.16 17.34
CA TYR A 230 -1.19 -4.97 16.99
C TYR A 230 -1.22 -6.34 17.63
N ALA A 231 -1.78 -6.44 18.85
CA ALA A 231 -1.91 -7.71 19.55
C ALA A 231 -2.87 -8.68 18.83
N ARG A 232 -4.01 -8.18 18.32
CA ARG A 232 -4.94 -8.97 17.48
C ARG A 232 -4.30 -9.41 16.16
N TRP A 233 -3.58 -8.48 15.51
CA TRP A 233 -2.85 -8.77 14.28
C TRP A 233 -1.74 -9.79 14.52
N LEU A 234 -0.98 -9.63 15.61
CA LEU A 234 0.07 -10.58 15.99
C LEU A 234 -0.53 -11.98 16.23
N GLY A 235 -1.69 -12.07 16.88
CA GLY A 235 -2.40 -13.34 17.09
C GLY A 235 -2.80 -14.04 15.79
N ILE A 236 -3.27 -13.29 14.79
CA ILE A 236 -3.60 -13.84 13.46
C ILE A 236 -2.33 -14.29 12.73
N TRP A 237 -1.28 -13.46 12.76
CA TRP A 237 -0.02 -13.74 12.07
C TRP A 237 0.89 -14.73 12.79
N GLN A 238 0.67 -15.01 14.08
CA GLN A 238 1.47 -15.95 14.87
C GLN A 238 1.55 -17.34 14.22
N ARG A 239 0.43 -17.85 13.70
CA ARG A 239 0.39 -19.16 13.02
C ARG A 239 1.21 -19.15 11.74
N VAL A 240 1.14 -18.06 10.97
CA VAL A 240 1.90 -17.88 9.74
C VAL A 240 3.40 -17.75 10.02
N LEU A 241 3.76 -16.98 11.06
CA LEU A 241 5.16 -16.82 11.50
C LEU A 241 5.76 -18.13 12.00
N ILE A 242 4.99 -18.95 12.73
CA ILE A 242 5.42 -20.29 13.15
C ILE A 242 5.65 -21.20 11.93
N ALA A 243 4.69 -21.22 10.99
CA ALA A 243 4.84 -22.02 9.76
C ALA A 243 6.05 -21.58 8.92
N LEU A 244 6.28 -20.28 8.81
CA LEU A 244 7.45 -19.71 8.14
C LEU A 244 8.75 -20.11 8.84
N GLY A 245 8.78 -20.02 10.18
CA GLY A 245 9.92 -20.45 11.00
C GLY A 245 10.25 -21.93 10.77
N VAL A 246 9.24 -22.79 10.80
CA VAL A 246 9.42 -24.24 10.52
C VAL A 246 9.94 -24.46 9.09
N ALA A 247 9.42 -23.76 8.09
CA ALA A 247 9.89 -23.88 6.71
C ALA A 247 11.37 -23.44 6.57
N ILE A 248 11.78 -22.37 7.25
CA ILE A 248 13.19 -21.92 7.25
C ILE A 248 14.09 -22.97 7.91
N VAL A 249 13.68 -23.52 9.05
CA VAL A 249 14.46 -24.57 9.75
C VAL A 249 14.59 -25.82 8.88
N LEU A 250 13.52 -26.27 8.24
CA LEU A 250 13.56 -27.42 7.33
C LEU A 250 14.47 -27.15 6.13
N LYS A 251 14.35 -25.98 5.50
CA LYS A 251 15.22 -25.60 4.36
C LYS A 251 16.70 -25.55 4.77
N THR A 252 16.99 -24.98 5.93
CA THR A 252 18.37 -24.93 6.45
C THR A 252 18.89 -26.32 6.75
N GLY A 253 18.05 -27.17 7.34
CA GLY A 253 18.39 -28.58 7.60
C GLY A 253 18.73 -29.36 6.32
N VAL A 254 17.91 -29.26 5.28
CA VAL A 254 18.18 -29.86 3.97
C VAL A 254 19.49 -29.33 3.37
N SER A 255 19.70 -28.01 3.40
CA SER A 255 20.92 -27.37 2.89
C SER A 255 22.19 -27.86 3.61
N VAL A 256 22.12 -28.09 4.93
CA VAL A 256 23.23 -28.62 5.71
C VAL A 256 23.50 -30.08 5.34
N ILE A 257 22.45 -30.89 5.15
CA ILE A 257 22.59 -32.30 4.72
C ILE A 257 23.23 -32.36 3.33
N ASP A 258 22.78 -31.53 2.38
CA ASP A 258 23.35 -31.45 1.03
C ASP A 258 24.82 -31.02 1.07
N TYR A 259 25.16 -30.01 1.89
CA TYR A 259 26.54 -29.56 2.07
C TYR A 259 27.45 -30.70 2.59
N VAL A 260 26.99 -31.43 3.61
CA VAL A 260 27.74 -32.57 4.17
C VAL A 260 27.90 -33.72 3.16
N SER A 261 26.82 -33.98 2.39
CA SER A 261 26.86 -35.05 1.36
C SER A 261 27.81 -34.71 0.21
N LEU A 262 27.77 -33.42 -0.26
CA LEU A 262 28.69 -32.92 -1.29
C LEU A 262 30.13 -32.94 -0.80
N LYS A 263 30.40 -32.56 0.43
CA LYS A 263 31.73 -32.62 1.02
C LYS A 263 32.27 -34.07 1.11
N LYS A 264 31.42 -35.02 1.48
CA LYS A 264 31.78 -36.43 1.47
C LYS A 264 32.04 -36.97 0.05
N ALA A 265 31.25 -36.52 -0.94
CA ALA A 265 31.46 -36.87 -2.34
C ALA A 265 32.80 -36.30 -2.88
N ASP A 266 33.12 -35.04 -2.56
CA ASP A 266 34.38 -34.40 -2.92
C ASP A 266 35.59 -35.16 -2.36
N ILE A 267 35.54 -35.55 -1.06
CA ILE A 267 36.61 -36.36 -0.44
C ILE A 267 36.78 -37.69 -1.15
N ARG A 268 35.69 -38.42 -1.45
CA ARG A 268 35.75 -39.69 -2.17
C ARG A 268 36.32 -39.56 -3.58
N LEU A 269 35.93 -38.50 -4.29
CA LEU A 269 36.46 -38.18 -5.61
C LEU A 269 37.97 -37.93 -5.57
N ARG A 270 38.43 -37.13 -4.61
CA ARG A 270 39.87 -36.85 -4.40
C ARG A 270 40.67 -38.12 -4.07
N GLU A 271 40.12 -38.96 -3.21
CA GLU A 271 40.73 -40.28 -2.92
C GLU A 271 40.79 -41.16 -4.17
N GLY A 272 39.72 -41.19 -5.00
CA GLY A 272 39.70 -41.93 -6.26
C GLY A 272 40.73 -41.42 -7.27
N ILE A 273 40.86 -40.09 -7.39
CA ILE A 273 41.88 -39.45 -8.24
C ILE A 273 43.28 -39.81 -7.75
N GLN A 274 43.54 -39.72 -6.44
CA GLN A 274 44.84 -40.12 -5.86
C GLN A 274 45.18 -41.58 -6.08
N GLN A 275 44.19 -42.47 -5.94
CA GLN A 275 44.42 -43.91 -6.20
C GLN A 275 44.72 -44.18 -7.67
N SER A 276 44.00 -43.53 -8.58
CA SER A 276 44.23 -43.63 -10.02
C SER A 276 45.60 -43.08 -10.41
N TYR A 277 46.01 -41.97 -9.85
CA TYR A 277 47.34 -41.37 -10.08
C TYR A 277 48.47 -42.27 -9.56
N ARG A 278 48.33 -42.92 -8.37
CA ARG A 278 49.30 -43.84 -7.81
C ARG A 278 49.47 -45.10 -8.63
N ARG A 279 48.43 -45.54 -9.37
CA ARG A 279 48.57 -46.73 -10.30
C ARG A 279 49.49 -46.40 -11.47
N VAL A 280 49.49 -45.17 -11.94
CA VAL A 280 50.33 -44.75 -13.10
C VAL A 280 51.70 -44.26 -12.63
N ASN A 281 51.82 -43.65 -11.47
CA ASN A 281 53.05 -43.12 -10.91
C ASN A 281 53.33 -43.68 -9.49
N PRO A 282 53.91 -44.86 -9.34
CA PRO A 282 54.09 -45.53 -8.04
C PRO A 282 55.14 -44.89 -7.13
N LYS A 283 56.03 -44.01 -7.63
CA LYS A 283 57.13 -43.39 -6.86
C LYS A 283 57.02 -41.87 -6.92
N GLY A 284 56.58 -41.23 -5.81
CA GLY A 284 56.53 -39.79 -5.66
C GLY A 284 55.63 -39.35 -4.52
N ALA A 285 55.94 -38.25 -3.86
CA ALA A 285 55.08 -37.64 -2.85
C ALA A 285 53.86 -36.97 -3.53
N VAL A 286 52.66 -37.41 -3.18
CA VAL A 286 51.40 -36.92 -3.72
C VAL A 286 50.94 -35.78 -2.79
N VAL A 287 51.28 -34.52 -3.13
CA VAL A 287 50.88 -33.33 -2.33
C VAL A 287 49.64 -32.64 -2.94
N ASP A 288 49.55 -32.60 -4.26
CA ASP A 288 48.42 -32.02 -5.00
C ASP A 288 48.42 -32.60 -6.42
N VAL A 289 47.54 -33.59 -6.62
CA VAL A 289 47.47 -34.33 -7.90
C VAL A 289 47.08 -33.45 -9.06
N GLU A 290 46.19 -32.49 -8.82
CA GLU A 290 45.69 -31.55 -9.83
C GLU A 290 46.84 -30.66 -10.34
N LYS A 291 47.58 -30.03 -9.43
CA LYS A 291 48.74 -29.20 -9.81
C LYS A 291 49.90 -29.96 -10.39
N GLN A 292 50.08 -31.22 -9.97
CA GLN A 292 51.13 -32.06 -10.55
C GLN A 292 50.76 -32.52 -11.96
N LEU A 293 49.48 -32.85 -12.21
CA LEU A 293 48.98 -33.20 -13.53
C LEU A 293 49.03 -32.01 -14.48
N ASP A 294 48.63 -30.83 -14.02
CA ASP A 294 48.71 -29.58 -14.78
C ASP A 294 50.16 -29.24 -15.17
N ARG A 295 51.13 -29.44 -14.26
CA ARG A 295 52.53 -29.23 -14.58
C ARG A 295 53.06 -30.27 -15.59
N GLN A 296 52.64 -31.51 -15.49
CA GLN A 296 53.03 -32.53 -16.46
C GLN A 296 52.38 -32.28 -17.82
N LEU A 297 51.11 -31.88 -17.86
CA LEU A 297 50.44 -31.47 -19.09
C LEU A 297 51.07 -30.22 -19.68
N ALA A 298 51.45 -29.23 -18.85
CA ALA A 298 52.17 -28.05 -19.30
C ALA A 298 53.57 -28.40 -19.85
N GLN A 299 54.30 -29.37 -19.27
CA GLN A 299 55.55 -29.88 -19.80
C GLN A 299 55.41 -30.63 -21.11
N LEU A 300 54.34 -31.44 -21.26
CA LEU A 300 54.00 -32.11 -22.51
C LEU A 300 53.42 -31.15 -23.56
N GLY A 301 52.71 -30.12 -23.13
CA GLY A 301 52.18 -29.06 -24.01
C GLY A 301 53.23 -28.06 -24.46
N ALA A 302 54.39 -27.95 -23.75
CA ALA A 302 55.50 -27.09 -24.17
C ALA A 302 56.25 -27.64 -25.40
N THR A 303 56.04 -28.91 -25.78
CA THR A 303 56.51 -29.51 -27.04
C THR A 303 55.46 -29.50 -28.14
N GLY A 304 54.24 -29.15 -27.85
CA GLY A 304 53.16 -28.96 -28.82
C GLY A 304 52.78 -27.52 -28.90
N THR A 305 53.14 -26.85 -30.00
CA THR A 305 52.64 -25.54 -30.48
C THR A 305 51.37 -25.14 -29.76
N GLN A 306 51.41 -24.05 -28.93
CA GLN A 306 50.22 -23.34 -28.54
C GLN A 306 49.38 -23.19 -29.81
N SER A 307 48.22 -23.80 -29.85
CA SER A 307 47.40 -23.82 -31.04
C SER A 307 46.99 -22.36 -31.28
N ALA A 308 47.74 -21.72 -32.18
CA ALA A 308 47.43 -20.37 -32.69
C ALA A 308 46.07 -20.37 -33.43
N PHE A 309 45.38 -21.49 -33.44
CA PHE A 309 44.11 -21.72 -34.09
C PHE A 309 42.96 -20.94 -33.43
N THR A 310 42.86 -20.96 -32.10
CA THR A 310 41.73 -20.32 -31.40
C THR A 310 41.65 -18.82 -31.62
N PRO A 311 42.72 -18.02 -31.47
CA PRO A 311 42.65 -16.57 -31.78
C PRO A 311 42.39 -16.31 -33.27
N VAL A 312 42.94 -17.11 -34.17
CA VAL A 312 42.67 -16.98 -35.62
C VAL A 312 41.22 -17.29 -35.95
N LEU A 313 40.64 -18.31 -35.33
CA LEU A 313 39.22 -18.68 -35.53
C LEU A 313 38.26 -17.60 -35.00
N VAL A 314 38.56 -17.04 -33.86
CA VAL A 314 37.73 -15.92 -33.28
C VAL A 314 37.70 -14.70 -34.18
N GLU A 315 38.86 -14.29 -34.69
CA GLU A 315 38.97 -13.17 -35.63
C GLU A 315 38.31 -13.46 -36.97
N LEU A 316 38.46 -14.65 -37.49
CA LEU A 316 37.81 -15.12 -38.72
C LEU A 316 36.27 -15.06 -38.59
N LEU A 317 35.71 -15.63 -37.51
CA LEU A 317 34.30 -15.65 -37.29
C LEU A 317 33.76 -14.19 -37.10
N SER A 318 34.52 -13.35 -36.39
CA SER A 318 34.15 -11.94 -36.22
C SER A 318 34.22 -11.09 -37.50
N ALA A 319 35.06 -11.46 -38.46
CA ALA A 319 35.09 -10.86 -39.78
C ALA A 319 33.88 -11.29 -40.63
N MET A 320 33.54 -12.57 -40.55
CA MET A 320 32.41 -13.14 -41.29
C MET A 320 31.04 -12.63 -40.79
N THR A 321 30.87 -12.35 -39.51
CA THR A 321 29.62 -11.78 -38.96
C THR A 321 29.34 -10.34 -39.42
N GLN A 322 30.29 -9.66 -40.01
CA GLN A 322 30.10 -8.30 -40.56
C GLN A 322 29.41 -8.28 -41.92
N VAL A 323 29.41 -9.39 -42.64
CA VAL A 323 28.81 -9.53 -43.97
C VAL A 323 27.54 -10.37 -43.83
N ARG A 324 26.41 -9.89 -44.35
CA ARG A 324 25.13 -10.58 -44.26
C ARG A 324 25.06 -11.78 -45.21
N ASP A 325 24.32 -12.80 -44.75
CA ASP A 325 23.96 -13.97 -45.57
C ASP A 325 25.16 -14.84 -46.00
N ILE A 326 26.17 -14.98 -45.13
CA ILE A 326 27.28 -15.89 -45.33
C ILE A 326 27.09 -17.14 -44.45
N GLU A 327 27.18 -18.30 -45.08
CA GLU A 327 27.11 -19.59 -44.43
C GLU A 327 28.45 -20.31 -44.46
N LEU A 328 29.04 -20.51 -43.27
CA LEU A 328 30.32 -21.23 -43.13
C LEU A 328 30.12 -22.72 -43.28
N THR A 329 30.75 -23.33 -44.29
CA THR A 329 30.62 -24.75 -44.55
C THR A 329 31.70 -25.59 -43.86
N SER A 330 32.96 -25.16 -43.88
CA SER A 330 34.02 -25.88 -43.18
C SER A 330 35.28 -24.99 -42.95
N VAL A 331 35.99 -25.28 -41.88
CA VAL A 331 37.29 -24.68 -41.56
C VAL A 331 38.32 -25.79 -41.39
N ASN A 332 39.33 -25.76 -42.18
CA ASN A 332 40.44 -26.71 -42.11
C ASN A 332 41.74 -25.99 -41.71
N TYR A 333 42.34 -26.43 -40.60
CA TYR A 333 43.63 -25.92 -40.11
C TYR A 333 44.72 -26.91 -40.35
N THR A 334 45.75 -26.56 -41.10
CA THR A 334 46.82 -27.46 -41.48
C THR A 334 48.20 -26.86 -41.13
N GLY A 335 48.95 -27.55 -40.31
CA GLY A 335 50.38 -27.29 -40.12
C GLY A 335 50.78 -26.00 -39.39
N GLY A 336 49.89 -25.35 -38.60
CA GLY A 336 50.29 -24.29 -37.70
C GLY A 336 50.30 -22.87 -38.27
N LYS A 337 50.02 -22.65 -39.55
CA LYS A 337 50.03 -21.32 -40.19
C LYS A 337 48.84 -21.04 -41.09
N ASP A 338 48.33 -22.06 -41.80
CA ASP A 338 47.29 -21.88 -42.83
C ASP A 338 45.93 -22.32 -42.36
N VAL A 339 44.94 -21.47 -42.48
CA VAL A 339 43.53 -21.78 -42.27
C VAL A 339 42.80 -21.70 -43.61
N ARG A 340 42.21 -22.82 -44.03
CA ARG A 340 41.35 -22.85 -45.21
C ARG A 340 39.89 -22.83 -44.81
N VAL A 341 39.17 -21.86 -45.34
CA VAL A 341 37.76 -21.60 -45.01
C VAL A 341 36.92 -21.79 -46.26
N ASN A 342 35.95 -22.70 -46.19
CA ASN A 342 34.92 -22.84 -47.22
C ASN A 342 33.63 -22.21 -46.72
N PHE A 343 33.03 -21.33 -47.49
CA PHE A 343 31.77 -20.69 -47.15
C PHE A 343 30.93 -20.44 -48.41
N SER A 344 29.64 -20.25 -48.23
CA SER A 344 28.70 -19.86 -49.22
C SER A 344 28.31 -18.39 -49.01
N ALA A 345 28.24 -17.61 -50.09
CA ALA A 345 27.87 -16.22 -50.11
C ALA A 345 26.81 -15.96 -51.20
N PRO A 346 25.95 -14.93 -51.07
CA PRO A 346 24.93 -14.67 -52.06
C PRO A 346 25.49 -14.21 -53.44
N ASP A 347 26.63 -13.53 -53.44
CA ASP A 347 27.28 -13.05 -54.67
C ASP A 347 28.81 -12.94 -54.51
N PHE A 348 29.53 -12.65 -55.61
CA PHE A 348 30.98 -12.41 -55.60
C PHE A 348 31.40 -11.16 -54.82
N GLN A 349 30.51 -10.16 -54.70
CA GLN A 349 30.79 -8.95 -53.96
C GLN A 349 30.89 -9.27 -52.43
N ALA A 350 30.01 -10.11 -51.90
CA ALA A 350 30.06 -10.58 -50.54
C ALA A 350 31.36 -11.36 -50.22
N VAL A 351 31.83 -12.18 -51.17
CA VAL A 351 33.12 -12.90 -51.03
C VAL A 351 34.27 -11.90 -50.89
N GLU A 352 34.29 -10.85 -51.75
CA GLU A 352 35.31 -9.83 -51.73
C GLU A 352 35.25 -8.96 -50.45
N GLN A 353 34.06 -8.69 -49.92
CA GLN A 353 33.89 -8.01 -48.65
C GLN A 353 34.48 -8.81 -47.48
N VAL A 354 34.31 -10.15 -47.46
CA VAL A 354 34.96 -11.02 -46.45
C VAL A 354 36.47 -10.95 -46.56
N ARG A 355 37.02 -10.98 -47.79
CA ARG A 355 38.46 -10.86 -48.03
C ARG A 355 39.03 -9.57 -47.50
N VAL A 356 38.38 -8.42 -47.84
CA VAL A 356 38.77 -7.11 -47.37
C VAL A 356 38.64 -6.97 -45.84
N ALA A 357 37.59 -7.53 -45.23
CA ALA A 357 37.39 -7.53 -43.80
C ALA A 357 38.47 -8.33 -43.05
N LEU A 358 38.99 -9.40 -43.63
CA LEU A 358 40.11 -10.17 -43.08
C LEU A 358 41.45 -9.44 -43.24
N GLU A 359 41.67 -8.79 -44.39
CA GLU A 359 42.87 -8.00 -44.65
C GLU A 359 42.97 -6.79 -43.71
N ALA A 360 41.84 -6.14 -43.40
CA ALA A 360 41.78 -5.03 -42.43
C ALA A 360 42.18 -5.45 -41.00
N ARG A 361 42.19 -6.74 -40.71
CA ARG A 361 42.56 -7.33 -39.41
C ARG A 361 43.92 -8.02 -39.36
N ASN A 362 44.82 -7.62 -40.26
CA ASN A 362 46.17 -8.16 -40.37
C ASN A 362 46.24 -9.66 -40.78
N PHE A 363 45.28 -10.16 -41.51
CA PHE A 363 45.34 -11.46 -42.17
C PHE A 363 45.62 -11.29 -43.65
N THR A 364 46.34 -12.21 -44.25
CA THR A 364 46.45 -12.34 -45.70
C THR A 364 45.37 -13.36 -46.14
N ALA A 365 44.45 -12.94 -46.94
CA ALA A 365 43.34 -13.79 -47.42
C ALA A 365 43.45 -13.94 -48.95
N GLU A 366 43.78 -15.15 -49.42
CA GLU A 366 43.87 -15.48 -50.83
C GLU A 366 42.63 -16.35 -51.24
N LEU A 367 42.03 -15.99 -52.35
CA LEU A 367 40.90 -16.76 -52.91
C LEU A 367 41.50 -17.95 -53.73
N GLU A 368 41.40 -19.15 -53.19
CA GLU A 368 41.87 -20.37 -53.89
C GLU A 368 40.88 -20.85 -54.96
N ASN A 369 39.60 -20.77 -54.68
CA ASN A 369 38.56 -21.20 -55.62
C ASN A 369 37.22 -20.50 -55.32
N SER A 370 36.47 -20.25 -56.41
CA SER A 370 35.10 -19.75 -56.29
C SER A 370 34.25 -20.33 -57.44
N ASN A 371 33.13 -20.93 -57.09
CA ASN A 371 32.19 -21.53 -58.03
C ASN A 371 30.79 -20.96 -57.84
N ALA A 372 30.23 -20.37 -58.90
CA ALA A 372 28.83 -19.94 -58.91
C ALA A 372 27.89 -21.12 -59.01
N ARG A 373 26.89 -21.19 -58.13
CA ARG A 373 25.77 -22.16 -58.14
C ARG A 373 24.46 -21.40 -58.27
N LYS A 374 23.36 -22.13 -58.54
CA LYS A 374 22.03 -21.52 -58.71
C LYS A 374 21.53 -20.70 -57.50
N GLU A 375 22.09 -20.92 -56.34
CA GLU A 375 21.68 -20.33 -55.04
C GLU A 375 22.78 -19.50 -54.37
N GLY A 376 23.86 -19.11 -55.10
CA GLY A 376 24.95 -18.30 -54.53
C GLY A 376 26.35 -18.74 -55.04
N VAL A 377 27.38 -18.20 -54.42
CA VAL A 377 28.78 -18.47 -54.74
C VAL A 377 29.42 -19.23 -53.58
N VAL A 378 29.95 -20.41 -53.86
CA VAL A 378 30.80 -21.16 -52.88
C VAL A 378 32.24 -20.74 -53.11
N ALA A 379 32.85 -20.19 -52.07
CA ALA A 379 34.21 -19.73 -52.11
C ALA A 379 35.09 -20.46 -51.08
N ARG A 380 36.37 -20.64 -51.46
CA ARG A 380 37.43 -21.15 -50.60
C ARG A 380 38.50 -20.06 -50.44
N LEU A 381 38.69 -19.61 -49.22
CA LEU A 381 39.74 -18.66 -48.85
C LEU A 381 40.84 -19.39 -48.05
N ARG A 382 42.08 -19.09 -48.37
CA ARG A 382 43.23 -19.41 -47.58
C ARG A 382 43.59 -18.20 -46.76
N VAL A 383 43.64 -18.35 -45.46
CA VAL A 383 43.88 -17.25 -44.50
C VAL A 383 45.16 -17.53 -43.73
N GLU A 384 46.09 -16.61 -43.82
CA GLU A 384 47.36 -16.63 -43.07
C GLU A 384 47.46 -15.40 -42.17
N SER A 385 47.91 -15.60 -40.91
CA SER A 385 48.17 -14.48 -39.99
C SER A 385 49.43 -13.75 -40.44
N ARG A 386 49.29 -12.46 -40.72
CA ARG A 386 50.43 -11.55 -40.98
C ARG A 386 51.07 -11.20 -39.64
N ARG A 387 52.20 -11.83 -39.30
CA ARG A 387 53.04 -11.44 -38.15
C ARG A 387 53.86 -10.23 -38.46
#